data_af713991b61e511421c3001f8ef9ab78
#
_entry.id   af713991b61e511421c3001f8ef9ab78
#
_cell.length_a   1.000
_cell.length_b   1.000
_cell.length_c   1.000
_cell.angle_alpha   90.00
_cell.angle_beta   90.00
_cell.angle_gamma   90.00
#
_symmetry.space_group_name_H-M   'P 1'
#
loop_
_entity.id
_entity.type
_entity.pdbx_description
1 polymer ?
#
loop_
_entity_poly.entity_id
_entity_poly.type
_entity_poly.pdbx_seq_one_letter_code
_entity_poly.pdbx_strand_id
1 'polypeptide(L)'
;KGSEESRIHISEVDYIVETGDPPLFEMPNPAPTETDVKIANLLLPYIKDGACVQLGIGGMPNALGELIADSDLKDLGMHTELCSDGYLAMFKAGKLTNAKKTLHNGKGVLGIAIGSHEFNEWLNDNPGYVGYPLSYVNDPYIISQNDDMVSINACIGADLYGQISSESSGTRQISGTGGQLDFVCGAQMSRGGKAFICMSSTHTDRSGVMHSRI
;
A
#
# COMPACT_ATOMS: atom_id res chain seq x y z
N LYS A 1 11.55 11.99 -4.91
CA LYS A 1 12.32 12.94 -4.05
C LYS A 1 11.80 12.88 -2.62
N GLY A 2 12.69 12.79 -1.62
CA GLY A 2 12.31 12.92 -0.20
C GLY A 2 11.83 14.35 0.10
N SER A 3 10.96 14.48 1.09
CA SER A 3 10.59 15.76 1.69
C SER A 3 11.78 16.39 2.43
N GLU A 4 11.63 17.62 2.90
CA GLU A 4 12.67 18.24 3.74
C GLU A 4 12.88 17.45 5.03
N GLU A 5 11.81 16.90 5.59
CA GLU A 5 11.84 16.07 6.80
C GLU A 5 12.54 14.71 6.60
N SER A 6 12.72 14.27 5.35
CA SER A 6 13.46 13.06 4.99
C SER A 6 14.97 13.32 4.73
N ARG A 7 15.44 14.53 4.99
CA ARG A 7 16.84 14.90 4.83
C ARG A 7 17.53 14.94 6.18
N ILE A 8 18.79 14.52 6.18
CA ILE A 8 19.69 14.63 7.32
C ILE A 8 20.92 15.46 6.91
N HIS A 9 21.39 16.31 7.80
CA HIS A 9 22.63 17.03 7.55
C HIS A 9 23.81 16.09 7.77
N ILE A 10 24.85 16.21 6.95
CA ILE A 10 26.01 15.30 7.01
C ILE A 10 26.71 15.31 8.38
N SER A 11 26.63 16.40 9.13
CA SER A 11 27.17 16.48 10.50
C SER A 11 26.44 15.62 11.54
N GLU A 12 25.28 15.07 11.17
CA GLU A 12 24.48 14.18 12.02
C GLU A 12 24.74 12.70 11.70
N VAL A 13 25.64 12.41 10.74
CA VAL A 13 25.98 11.07 10.30
C VAL A 13 27.27 10.62 10.98
N ASP A 14 27.22 9.55 11.77
CA ASP A 14 28.39 9.01 12.47
C ASP A 14 29.32 8.20 11.54
N TYR A 15 28.74 7.47 10.57
CA TYR A 15 29.49 6.59 9.67
C TYR A 15 28.95 6.69 8.24
N ILE A 16 29.85 6.79 7.27
CA ILE A 16 29.53 6.74 5.83
C ILE A 16 30.22 5.50 5.25
N VAL A 17 29.45 4.64 4.60
CA VAL A 17 29.96 3.45 3.91
C VAL A 17 29.77 3.65 2.41
N GLU A 18 30.86 3.72 1.69
CA GLU A 18 30.85 3.78 0.20
C GLU A 18 30.97 2.37 -0.34
N THR A 19 29.94 1.88 -1.01
CA THR A 19 29.88 0.49 -1.53
C THR A 19 29.90 0.40 -3.05
N GLY A 20 30.18 1.50 -3.75
CA GLY A 20 29.92 1.64 -5.17
C GLY A 20 28.43 1.95 -5.41
N ASP A 21 27.93 1.60 -6.57
CA ASP A 21 26.53 1.85 -6.97
C ASP A 21 25.79 0.51 -7.22
N PRO A 22 25.51 -0.28 -6.16
CA PRO A 22 24.80 -1.55 -6.32
C PRO A 22 23.35 -1.26 -6.77
N PRO A 23 22.76 -2.16 -7.59
CA PRO A 23 21.37 -2.02 -7.99
C PRO A 23 20.44 -2.06 -6.76
N LEU A 24 19.35 -1.31 -6.81
CA LEU A 24 18.32 -1.36 -5.79
C LEU A 24 17.70 -2.78 -5.72
N PHE A 25 17.25 -3.15 -4.53
CA PHE A 25 16.49 -4.39 -4.37
C PHE A 25 15.19 -4.31 -5.19
N GLU A 26 14.96 -5.32 -6.01
CA GLU A 26 13.73 -5.48 -6.78
C GLU A 26 12.86 -6.54 -6.14
N MET A 27 11.59 -6.22 -5.89
CA MET A 27 10.64 -7.18 -5.36
C MET A 27 10.03 -7.97 -6.52
N PRO A 28 10.05 -9.32 -6.48
CA PRO A 28 9.30 -10.12 -7.43
C PRO A 28 7.81 -9.74 -7.39
N ASN A 29 7.24 -9.52 -8.57
CA ASN A 29 5.81 -9.29 -8.72
C ASN A 29 5.14 -10.55 -9.29
N PRO A 30 4.80 -11.54 -8.44
CA PRO A 30 4.18 -12.78 -8.91
C PRO A 30 2.79 -12.48 -9.48
N ALA A 31 2.41 -13.23 -10.51
CA ALA A 31 1.06 -13.16 -11.05
C ALA A 31 0.02 -13.41 -9.93
N PRO A 32 -1.07 -12.62 -9.89
CA PRO A 32 -2.10 -12.81 -8.88
C PRO A 32 -2.79 -14.17 -9.05
N THR A 33 -3.16 -14.77 -7.93
CA THR A 33 -3.95 -16.00 -7.93
C THR A 33 -5.40 -15.71 -8.32
N GLU A 34 -6.15 -16.75 -8.71
CA GLU A 34 -7.59 -16.62 -8.99
C GLU A 34 -8.37 -16.05 -7.77
N THR A 35 -7.95 -16.41 -6.57
CA THR A 35 -8.53 -15.87 -5.33
C THR A 35 -8.23 -14.39 -5.15
N ASP A 36 -7.01 -13.94 -5.45
CA ASP A 36 -6.64 -12.52 -5.39
C ASP A 36 -7.50 -11.69 -6.34
N VAL A 37 -7.70 -12.17 -7.57
CA VAL A 37 -8.56 -11.53 -8.57
C VAL A 37 -10.03 -11.47 -8.11
N LYS A 38 -10.54 -12.55 -7.50
CA LYS A 38 -11.90 -12.56 -6.94
C LYS A 38 -12.06 -11.52 -5.83
N ILE A 39 -11.11 -11.45 -4.89
CA ILE A 39 -11.15 -10.46 -3.81
C ILE A 39 -11.07 -9.04 -4.38
N ALA A 40 -10.16 -8.78 -5.31
CA ALA A 40 -10.00 -7.48 -5.93
C ALA A 40 -11.29 -7.01 -6.66
N ASN A 41 -11.99 -7.93 -7.35
CA ASN A 41 -13.28 -7.63 -7.97
C ASN A 41 -14.38 -7.29 -6.95
N LEU A 42 -14.35 -7.87 -5.75
CA LEU A 42 -15.29 -7.52 -4.67
C LEU A 42 -15.00 -6.12 -4.08
N LEU A 43 -13.76 -5.67 -4.12
CA LEU A 43 -13.33 -4.38 -3.57
C LEU A 43 -13.58 -3.21 -4.53
N LEU A 44 -13.40 -3.43 -5.83
CA LEU A 44 -13.46 -2.38 -6.86
C LEU A 44 -14.73 -1.50 -6.77
N PRO A 45 -15.94 -2.02 -6.54
CA PRO A 45 -17.16 -1.21 -6.44
C PRO A 45 -17.20 -0.22 -5.26
N TYR A 46 -16.31 -0.38 -4.29
CA TYR A 46 -16.23 0.51 -3.13
C TYR A 46 -15.29 1.68 -3.31
N ILE A 47 -14.51 1.68 -4.40
CA ILE A 47 -13.61 2.77 -4.78
C ILE A 47 -14.36 3.68 -5.76
N LYS A 48 -14.33 4.98 -5.51
CA LYS A 48 -14.97 5.97 -6.38
C LYS A 48 -13.95 6.92 -7.00
N ASP A 49 -14.37 7.66 -8.00
CA ASP A 49 -13.54 8.70 -8.61
C ASP A 49 -13.03 9.68 -7.56
N GLY A 50 -11.77 10.02 -7.65
CA GLY A 50 -11.10 10.95 -6.73
C GLY A 50 -10.71 10.36 -5.38
N ALA A 51 -11.04 9.10 -5.08
CA ALA A 51 -10.65 8.47 -3.82
C ALA A 51 -9.13 8.47 -3.63
N CYS A 52 -8.69 8.67 -2.38
CA CYS A 52 -7.29 8.48 -2.00
C CYS A 52 -7.09 7.03 -1.55
N VAL A 53 -6.17 6.30 -2.17
CA VAL A 53 -6.01 4.87 -1.92
C VAL A 53 -4.70 4.54 -1.22
N GLN A 54 -4.76 3.59 -0.29
CA GLN A 54 -3.63 2.87 0.26
C GLN A 54 -3.82 1.39 -0.02
N LEU A 55 -2.83 0.79 -0.65
CA LEU A 55 -2.76 -0.63 -0.93
C LEU A 55 -1.64 -1.26 -0.13
N GLY A 56 -1.91 -2.42 0.48
CA GLY A 56 -0.87 -3.29 1.03
C GLY A 56 0.03 -3.85 -0.07
N ILE A 57 0.82 -4.85 0.26
CA ILE A 57 1.71 -5.55 -0.67
C ILE A 57 1.21 -6.97 -0.94
N GLY A 58 1.62 -7.54 -2.08
CA GLY A 58 1.32 -8.92 -2.45
C GLY A 58 0.38 -9.06 -3.65
N GLY A 59 -0.03 -10.28 -3.94
CA GLY A 59 -0.80 -10.61 -5.16
C GLY A 59 -2.14 -9.89 -5.24
N MET A 60 -2.91 -9.83 -4.15
CA MET A 60 -4.23 -9.20 -4.16
C MET A 60 -4.17 -7.66 -4.35
N PRO A 61 -3.33 -6.89 -3.65
CA PRO A 61 -3.19 -5.46 -3.92
C PRO A 61 -2.71 -5.16 -5.34
N ASN A 62 -1.80 -5.97 -5.89
CA ASN A 62 -1.35 -5.81 -7.27
C ASN A 62 -2.49 -6.11 -8.26
N ALA A 63 -3.26 -7.20 -8.06
CA ALA A 63 -4.44 -7.49 -8.86
C ALA A 63 -5.46 -6.34 -8.84
N LEU A 64 -5.66 -5.73 -7.67
CA LEU A 64 -6.56 -4.58 -7.56
C LEU A 64 -6.00 -3.36 -8.32
N GLY A 65 -4.70 -3.10 -8.25
CA GLY A 65 -4.05 -2.05 -9.03
C GLY A 65 -4.25 -2.21 -10.55
N GLU A 66 -4.12 -3.44 -11.05
CA GLU A 66 -4.39 -3.79 -12.46
C GLU A 66 -5.88 -3.61 -12.82
N LEU A 67 -6.79 -4.10 -11.97
CA LEU A 67 -8.24 -3.91 -12.18
C LEU A 67 -8.65 -2.43 -12.17
N ILE A 68 -8.06 -1.63 -11.30
CA ILE A 68 -8.27 -0.18 -11.30
C ILE A 68 -7.76 0.43 -12.61
N ALA A 69 -6.59 0.00 -13.11
CA ALA A 69 -6.03 0.47 -14.36
C ALA A 69 -6.98 0.20 -15.56
N ASP A 70 -7.65 -0.95 -15.57
CA ASP A 70 -8.61 -1.35 -16.61
C ASP A 70 -10.03 -0.79 -16.41
N SER A 71 -10.32 -0.18 -15.24
CA SER A 71 -11.66 0.32 -14.90
C SER A 71 -11.94 1.71 -15.49
N ASP A 72 -13.17 2.20 -15.29
CA ASP A 72 -13.57 3.58 -15.64
C ASP A 72 -13.22 4.61 -14.55
N LEU A 73 -12.61 4.20 -13.45
CA LEU A 73 -12.21 5.09 -12.34
C LEU A 73 -11.26 6.19 -12.81
N LYS A 74 -11.39 7.37 -12.18
CA LYS A 74 -10.63 8.57 -12.55
C LYS A 74 -10.12 9.32 -11.32
N ASP A 75 -9.03 10.04 -11.54
CA ASP A 75 -8.47 11.03 -10.61
C ASP A 75 -8.15 10.49 -9.21
N LEU A 76 -7.75 9.22 -9.10
CA LEU A 76 -7.36 8.64 -7.83
C LEU A 76 -6.14 9.34 -7.25
N GLY A 77 -6.06 9.38 -5.92
CA GLY A 77 -4.92 9.83 -5.16
C GLY A 77 -4.19 8.69 -4.47
N MET A 78 -2.95 8.93 -4.07
CA MET A 78 -2.13 7.99 -3.32
C MET A 78 -1.65 8.61 -2.02
N HIS A 79 -1.87 7.94 -0.91
CA HIS A 79 -1.21 8.15 0.38
C HIS A 79 -0.99 6.76 0.98
N THR A 80 0.26 6.30 1.01
CA THR A 80 0.57 4.91 1.33
C THR A 80 1.88 4.77 2.10
N GLU A 81 1.94 3.82 3.01
CA GLU A 81 3.20 3.42 3.64
C GLU A 81 4.17 2.89 2.59
N LEU A 82 3.75 1.88 1.83
CA LEU A 82 4.56 1.25 0.81
C LEU A 82 3.97 1.44 -0.58
N CYS A 83 4.78 2.01 -1.49
CA CYS A 83 4.45 2.17 -2.89
C CYS A 83 5.07 1.02 -3.71
N SER A 84 4.28 0.40 -4.60
CA SER A 84 4.67 -0.77 -5.40
C SER A 84 4.10 -0.71 -6.82
N ASP A 85 4.33 -1.75 -7.62
CA ASP A 85 3.95 -1.84 -9.03
C ASP A 85 2.46 -1.61 -9.31
N GLY A 86 1.57 -1.93 -8.37
CA GLY A 86 0.13 -1.63 -8.51
C GLY A 86 -0.14 -0.14 -8.76
N TYR A 87 0.62 0.75 -8.13
CA TYR A 87 0.49 2.20 -8.38
C TYR A 87 1.07 2.60 -9.74
N LEU A 88 2.14 1.95 -10.18
CA LEU A 88 2.68 2.17 -11.53
C LEU A 88 1.65 1.79 -12.61
N ALA A 89 0.94 0.67 -12.43
CA ALA A 89 -0.13 0.26 -13.35
C ALA A 89 -1.24 1.32 -13.43
N MET A 90 -1.73 1.80 -12.28
CA MET A 90 -2.73 2.87 -12.22
C MET A 90 -2.23 4.18 -12.84
N PHE A 91 -0.97 4.54 -12.63
CA PHE A 91 -0.36 5.73 -13.22
C PHE A 91 -0.29 5.64 -14.75
N LYS A 92 0.21 4.52 -15.30
CA LYS A 92 0.30 4.30 -16.75
C LYS A 92 -1.06 4.37 -17.45
N ALA A 93 -2.11 3.88 -16.77
CA ALA A 93 -3.48 3.97 -17.26
C ALA A 93 -4.13 5.35 -17.08
N GLY A 94 -3.41 6.33 -16.51
CA GLY A 94 -3.91 7.69 -16.26
C GLY A 94 -4.96 7.78 -15.13
N LYS A 95 -5.04 6.77 -14.27
CA LYS A 95 -6.00 6.71 -13.16
C LYS A 95 -5.48 7.43 -11.91
N LEU A 96 -4.15 7.45 -11.70
CA LEU A 96 -3.50 8.00 -10.53
C LEU A 96 -2.97 9.41 -10.80
N THR A 97 -3.84 10.42 -10.70
CA THR A 97 -3.50 11.81 -10.99
C THR A 97 -3.16 12.62 -9.73
N ASN A 98 -3.59 12.17 -8.56
CA ASN A 98 -3.53 12.91 -7.28
C ASN A 98 -4.26 14.26 -7.29
N ALA A 99 -4.99 14.62 -8.36
CA ALA A 99 -5.58 15.93 -8.57
C ALA A 99 -6.76 16.24 -7.64
N LYS A 100 -7.37 15.20 -7.05
CA LYS A 100 -8.52 15.34 -6.15
C LYS A 100 -8.17 15.17 -4.67
N LYS A 101 -6.91 14.90 -4.34
CA LYS A 101 -6.49 14.77 -2.94
C LYS A 101 -6.76 16.07 -2.17
N THR A 102 -7.27 15.92 -0.96
CA THR A 102 -7.51 17.05 -0.05
C THR A 102 -6.20 17.51 0.60
N LEU A 103 -5.36 16.58 1.03
CA LEU A 103 -4.03 16.84 1.55
C LEU A 103 -2.98 16.49 0.48
N HIS A 104 -1.96 17.35 0.29
CA HIS A 104 -0.94 17.21 -0.75
C HIS A 104 -1.55 17.05 -2.16
N ASN A 105 -2.46 17.95 -2.52
CA ASN A 105 -3.07 17.98 -3.86
C ASN A 105 -2.02 17.93 -4.97
N GLY A 106 -2.24 17.06 -5.95
CA GLY A 106 -1.33 16.85 -7.07
C GLY A 106 -0.05 16.07 -6.74
N LYS A 107 0.08 15.53 -5.51
CA LYS A 107 1.23 14.73 -5.07
C LYS A 107 0.81 13.38 -4.51
N GLY A 108 1.42 12.31 -5.00
CA GLY A 108 1.41 11.02 -4.33
C GLY A 108 2.35 11.03 -3.13
N VAL A 109 1.89 10.56 -1.98
CA VAL A 109 2.66 10.50 -0.73
C VAL A 109 2.99 9.06 -0.41
N LEU A 110 4.25 8.79 -0.09
CA LEU A 110 4.74 7.46 0.27
C LEU A 110 5.79 7.52 1.40
N GLY A 111 5.92 6.42 2.13
CA GLY A 111 6.99 6.23 3.12
C GLY A 111 8.13 5.38 2.58
N ILE A 112 7.80 4.26 1.94
CA ILE A 112 8.73 3.26 1.42
C ILE A 112 8.38 2.99 -0.05
N ALA A 113 9.40 2.71 -0.87
CA ALA A 113 9.24 2.33 -2.27
C ALA A 113 9.94 1.00 -2.54
N ILE A 114 9.21 0.00 -3.00
CA ILE A 114 9.76 -1.30 -3.42
C ILE A 114 8.94 -1.83 -4.59
N GLY A 115 9.59 -2.14 -5.69
CA GLY A 115 8.93 -2.66 -6.88
C GLY A 115 9.91 -3.22 -7.89
N SER A 116 9.46 -3.35 -9.13
CA SER A 116 10.25 -3.78 -10.27
C SER A 116 11.27 -2.71 -10.69
N HIS A 117 12.17 -3.08 -11.62
CA HIS A 117 13.08 -2.12 -12.24
C HIS A 117 12.32 -0.94 -12.87
N GLU A 118 11.26 -1.22 -13.62
CA GLU A 118 10.44 -0.19 -14.25
C GLU A 118 9.76 0.74 -13.24
N PHE A 119 9.31 0.21 -12.10
CA PHE A 119 8.79 0.99 -10.99
C PHE A 119 9.85 1.95 -10.42
N ASN A 120 11.09 1.47 -10.23
CA ASN A 120 12.18 2.29 -9.74
C ASN A 120 12.51 3.44 -10.72
N GLU A 121 12.57 3.16 -12.02
CA GLU A 121 12.76 4.17 -13.07
C GLU A 121 11.63 5.22 -13.08
N TRP A 122 10.36 4.78 -12.96
CA TRP A 122 9.22 5.68 -12.89
C TRP A 122 9.26 6.62 -11.69
N LEU A 123 9.68 6.11 -10.53
CA LEU A 123 9.67 6.89 -9.29
C LEU A 123 10.91 7.80 -9.18
N ASN A 124 12.01 7.45 -9.88
CA ASN A 124 13.26 8.19 -9.83
C ASN A 124 13.07 9.64 -10.28
N ASP A 125 13.42 10.59 -9.42
CA ASP A 125 13.27 12.03 -9.63
C ASP A 125 11.88 12.50 -10.12
N ASN A 126 10.84 11.69 -9.90
CA ASN A 126 9.48 12.02 -10.30
C ASN A 126 8.89 13.12 -9.39
N PRO A 127 8.62 14.34 -9.92
CA PRO A 127 8.12 15.45 -9.10
C PRO A 127 6.66 15.27 -8.66
N GLY A 128 5.93 14.31 -9.23
CA GLY A 128 4.54 13.98 -8.85
C GLY A 128 4.44 13.21 -7.52
N TYR A 129 5.56 12.75 -6.97
CA TYR A 129 5.61 11.91 -5.77
C TYR A 129 6.60 12.45 -4.75
N VAL A 130 6.28 12.25 -3.48
CA VAL A 130 7.12 12.72 -2.36
C VAL A 130 7.16 11.69 -1.25
N GLY A 131 8.38 11.37 -0.79
CA GLY A 131 8.62 10.51 0.38
C GLY A 131 8.66 11.34 1.65
N TYR A 132 7.90 10.92 2.66
CA TYR A 132 7.93 11.48 4.02
C TYR A 132 8.37 10.40 5.02
N PRO A 133 8.85 10.79 6.23
CA PRO A 133 9.09 9.85 7.31
C PRO A 133 7.82 9.05 7.64
N LEU A 134 7.99 7.77 8.03
CA LEU A 134 6.85 6.91 8.37
C LEU A 134 6.00 7.49 9.50
N SER A 135 6.61 8.20 10.45
CA SER A 135 5.89 8.90 11.52
C SER A 135 4.88 9.94 11.03
N TYR A 136 5.06 10.45 9.80
CA TYR A 136 4.11 11.34 9.14
C TYR A 136 3.13 10.56 8.25
N VAL A 137 3.66 9.65 7.43
CA VAL A 137 2.84 8.90 6.45
C VAL A 137 1.81 8.02 7.14
N ASN A 138 2.20 7.39 8.26
CA ASN A 138 1.37 6.45 9.02
C ASN A 138 0.58 7.13 10.16
N ASP A 139 0.67 8.45 10.32
CA ASP A 139 -0.14 9.14 11.32
C ASP A 139 -1.63 9.10 10.93
N PRO A 140 -2.52 8.48 11.73
CA PRO A 140 -3.94 8.39 11.42
C PRO A 140 -4.62 9.75 11.23
N TYR A 141 -4.17 10.78 11.94
CA TYR A 141 -4.67 12.14 11.76
C TYR A 141 -4.29 12.70 10.38
N ILE A 142 -3.06 12.50 9.95
CA ILE A 142 -2.59 12.92 8.61
C ILE A 142 -3.33 12.14 7.52
N ILE A 143 -3.45 10.82 7.66
CA ILE A 143 -4.18 9.95 6.72
C ILE A 143 -5.62 10.44 6.56
N SER A 144 -6.30 10.76 7.67
CA SER A 144 -7.71 11.17 7.70
C SER A 144 -8.01 12.50 7.01
N GLN A 145 -7.00 13.34 6.78
CA GLN A 145 -7.14 14.59 6.06
C GLN A 145 -7.31 14.42 4.54
N ASN A 146 -7.09 13.21 4.02
CA ASN A 146 -7.51 12.88 2.66
C ASN A 146 -8.96 12.39 2.71
N ASP A 147 -9.88 13.12 2.10
CA ASP A 147 -11.26 12.67 1.92
C ASP A 147 -11.30 11.39 1.08
N ASP A 148 -12.33 10.56 1.33
CA ASP A 148 -12.54 9.30 0.64
C ASP A 148 -11.31 8.38 0.66
N MET A 149 -10.63 8.36 1.79
CA MET A 149 -9.48 7.46 2.00
C MET A 149 -9.94 6.02 2.00
N VAL A 150 -9.39 5.20 1.12
CA VAL A 150 -9.67 3.76 1.02
C VAL A 150 -8.40 3.00 1.36
N SER A 151 -8.39 2.37 2.54
CA SER A 151 -7.29 1.53 3.02
C SER A 151 -7.60 0.07 2.75
N ILE A 152 -6.70 -0.64 2.07
CA ILE A 152 -6.88 -2.04 1.66
C ILE A 152 -5.64 -2.84 2.03
N ASN A 153 -5.81 -3.77 2.96
CA ASN A 153 -4.73 -4.59 3.51
C ASN A 153 -5.12 -6.07 3.58
N ALA A 154 -4.11 -6.93 3.63
CA ALA A 154 -4.30 -8.35 3.84
C ALA A 154 -4.04 -8.73 5.29
N CYS A 155 -4.65 -9.81 5.77
CA CYS A 155 -4.34 -10.42 7.05
C CYS A 155 -4.05 -11.93 6.93
N ILE A 156 -3.51 -12.50 8.01
CA ILE A 156 -3.19 -13.93 8.11
C ILE A 156 -4.43 -14.72 8.56
N GLY A 157 -5.19 -14.17 9.49
CA GLY A 157 -6.39 -14.81 10.04
C GLY A 157 -7.31 -13.81 10.71
N ALA A 158 -8.56 -14.21 10.90
CA ALA A 158 -9.55 -13.46 11.65
C ALA A 158 -10.38 -14.44 12.51
N ASP A 159 -10.93 -13.97 13.63
CA ASP A 159 -11.89 -14.75 14.37
C ASP A 159 -13.34 -14.31 14.10
N LEU A 160 -14.31 -15.06 14.62
CA LEU A 160 -15.73 -14.77 14.45
C LEU A 160 -16.20 -13.49 15.17
N TYR A 161 -15.36 -12.92 16.04
CA TYR A 161 -15.62 -11.65 16.73
C TYR A 161 -15.02 -10.45 15.98
N GLY A 162 -14.35 -10.70 14.83
CA GLY A 162 -13.72 -9.64 14.02
C GLY A 162 -12.33 -9.23 14.50
N GLN A 163 -11.68 -10.01 15.38
CA GLN A 163 -10.29 -9.78 15.73
C GLN A 163 -9.39 -10.26 14.59
N ILE A 164 -8.42 -9.42 14.21
CA ILE A 164 -7.55 -9.64 13.05
C ILE A 164 -6.12 -9.95 13.53
N SER A 165 -5.51 -10.97 12.93
CA SER A 165 -4.09 -11.25 13.05
C SER A 165 -3.40 -11.06 11.70
N SER A 166 -2.47 -10.11 11.64
CA SER A 166 -1.64 -9.85 10.44
C SER A 166 -0.16 -10.13 10.68
N GLU A 167 0.25 -10.42 11.89
CA GLU A 167 1.66 -10.52 12.32
C GLU A 167 2.04 -11.92 12.78
N SER A 168 1.05 -12.76 13.11
CA SER A 168 1.31 -14.11 13.62
C SER A 168 0.39 -15.16 13.01
N SER A 169 0.85 -16.41 12.99
CA SER A 169 0.07 -17.59 12.64
C SER A 169 0.11 -18.55 13.82
N GLY A 170 -1.00 -18.67 14.53
CA GLY A 170 -1.04 -19.35 15.82
C GLY A 170 -0.07 -18.67 16.82
N THR A 171 0.83 -19.46 17.39
CA THR A 171 1.85 -18.97 18.35
C THR A 171 3.14 -18.46 17.69
N ARG A 172 3.23 -18.54 16.35
CA ARG A 172 4.44 -18.13 15.61
C ARG A 172 4.31 -16.71 15.12
N GLN A 173 5.20 -15.83 15.60
CA GLN A 173 5.39 -14.49 15.05
C GLN A 173 6.00 -14.60 13.65
N ILE A 174 5.40 -13.90 12.66
CA ILE A 174 5.80 -13.92 11.24
C ILE A 174 6.46 -12.59 10.86
N SER A 175 5.90 -11.47 11.34
CA SER A 175 6.39 -10.12 11.04
C SER A 175 6.31 -9.22 12.28
N GLY A 176 6.93 -8.06 12.18
CA GLY A 176 6.64 -6.94 13.09
C GLY A 176 5.36 -6.22 12.70
N THR A 177 4.98 -5.26 13.52
CA THR A 177 3.88 -4.33 13.25
C THR A 177 4.29 -3.38 12.13
N GLY A 178 3.43 -3.21 11.13
CA GLY A 178 3.51 -2.16 10.11
C GLY A 178 2.43 -1.11 10.32
N GLY A 179 2.12 -0.32 9.29
CA GLY A 179 1.13 0.74 9.32
C GLY A 179 -0.33 0.31 9.15
N GLN A 180 -0.64 -0.99 9.12
CA GLN A 180 -2.00 -1.46 8.86
C GLN A 180 -3.02 -0.85 9.81
N LEU A 181 -2.76 -0.85 11.12
CA LEU A 181 -3.66 -0.27 12.12
C LEU A 181 -3.83 1.24 11.91
N ASP A 182 -2.74 1.95 11.63
CA ASP A 182 -2.74 3.39 11.41
C ASP A 182 -3.62 3.76 10.21
N PHE A 183 -3.46 3.04 9.11
CA PHE A 183 -4.27 3.26 7.90
C PHE A 183 -5.73 2.87 8.08
N VAL A 184 -6.04 1.81 8.82
CA VAL A 184 -7.41 1.44 9.18
C VAL A 184 -8.06 2.55 10.01
N CYS A 185 -7.38 3.03 11.05
CA CYS A 185 -7.86 4.14 11.89
C CYS A 185 -8.02 5.44 11.08
N GLY A 186 -7.00 5.80 10.30
CA GLY A 186 -7.02 7.02 9.49
C GLY A 186 -8.12 7.00 8.43
N ALA A 187 -8.32 5.88 7.73
CA ALA A 187 -9.42 5.73 6.78
C ALA A 187 -10.79 5.80 7.46
N GLN A 188 -10.93 5.22 8.67
CA GLN A 188 -12.17 5.30 9.45
C GLN A 188 -12.49 6.73 9.89
N MET A 189 -11.46 7.54 10.18
CA MET A 189 -11.61 8.95 10.56
C MET A 189 -11.84 9.87 9.34
N SER A 190 -11.46 9.44 8.16
CA SER A 190 -11.59 10.20 6.91
C SER A 190 -13.05 10.39 6.52
N ARG A 191 -13.40 11.58 6.02
CA ARG A 191 -14.72 11.86 5.47
C ARG A 191 -15.00 10.99 4.24
N GLY A 192 -15.94 10.05 4.34
CA GLY A 192 -16.27 9.09 3.28
C GLY A 192 -15.28 7.94 3.15
N GLY A 193 -14.31 7.85 4.07
CA GLY A 193 -13.28 6.83 4.07
C GLY A 193 -13.81 5.43 4.36
N LYS A 194 -13.03 4.43 3.98
CA LYS A 194 -13.32 2.99 4.15
C LYS A 194 -12.03 2.24 4.41
N ALA A 195 -12.10 1.23 5.27
CA ALA A 195 -11.00 0.31 5.51
C ALA A 195 -11.45 -1.13 5.20
N PHE A 196 -10.62 -1.86 4.48
CA PHE A 196 -10.84 -3.25 4.12
C PHE A 196 -9.66 -4.10 4.58
N ILE A 197 -9.97 -5.20 5.25
CA ILE A 197 -9.02 -6.26 5.57
C ILE A 197 -9.46 -7.50 4.83
N CYS A 198 -8.57 -8.07 4.04
CA CYS A 198 -8.88 -9.14 3.11
C CYS A 198 -7.99 -10.37 3.35
N MET A 199 -8.56 -11.55 3.18
CA MET A 199 -7.79 -12.80 3.21
C MET A 199 -8.52 -13.90 2.46
N SER A 200 -7.79 -14.95 2.07
CA SER A 200 -8.40 -16.22 1.72
C SER A 200 -8.94 -16.88 2.99
N SER A 201 -10.16 -17.41 2.96
CA SER A 201 -10.77 -18.07 4.13
C SER A 201 -10.06 -19.37 4.54
N THR A 202 -9.25 -19.93 3.66
CA THR A 202 -8.50 -21.16 3.89
C THR A 202 -7.07 -21.05 3.35
N HIS A 203 -6.18 -21.92 3.85
CA HIS A 203 -4.86 -22.16 3.25
C HIS A 203 -4.57 -23.67 3.26
N THR A 204 -3.79 -24.12 2.32
CA THR A 204 -3.29 -25.50 2.26
C THR A 204 -1.84 -25.52 2.73
N ASP A 205 -1.55 -26.36 3.71
CA ASP A 205 -0.19 -26.52 4.22
C ASP A 205 0.71 -27.36 3.27
N ARG A 206 1.99 -27.52 3.62
CA ARG A 206 2.96 -28.27 2.82
C ARG A 206 2.63 -29.78 2.70
N SER A 207 1.79 -30.31 3.59
CA SER A 207 1.34 -31.71 3.55
C SER A 207 0.08 -31.91 2.72
N GLY A 208 -0.49 -30.83 2.17
CA GLY A 208 -1.72 -30.82 1.39
C GLY A 208 -3.01 -30.73 2.23
N VAL A 209 -2.90 -30.50 3.53
CA VAL A 209 -4.06 -30.36 4.41
C VAL A 209 -4.58 -28.93 4.36
N MET A 210 -5.89 -28.79 4.16
CA MET A 210 -6.59 -27.50 4.16
C MET A 210 -6.95 -27.10 5.59
N HIS A 211 -6.61 -25.86 5.94
CA HIS A 211 -6.92 -25.24 7.24
C HIS A 211 -7.78 -24.00 7.04
N SER A 212 -8.71 -23.75 7.96
CA SER A 212 -9.42 -22.48 8.04
C SER A 212 -8.49 -21.38 8.52
N ARG A 213 -8.77 -20.14 8.08
CA ARG A 213 -8.16 -18.90 8.60
C ARG A 213 -9.15 -18.06 9.41
N ILE A 214 -10.35 -18.60 9.58
CA ILE A 214 -11.43 -18.04 10.41
C ILE A 214 -11.68 -18.98 11.57
#